data_9440d704141a3d13204a8420a2270387
#
_entry.id   9440d704141a3d13204a8420a2270387
#
_cell.length_a   1.000
_cell.length_b   1.000
_cell.length_c   1.000
_cell.angle_alpha   90.00
_cell.angle_beta   90.00
_cell.angle_gamma   90.00
#
_symmetry.space_group_name_H-M   'P 1'
#
loop_
_entity.id
_entity.type
_entity.pdbx_description
1 polymer ?
#
loop_
_entity_poly.entity_id
_entity_poly.type
_entity_poly.pdbx_seq_one_letter_code
_entity_poly.pdbx_strand_id
1 'polypeptide(L)'
;MLKKSKQFTCKLAFITREIYKSGPGSMLLSILSVIISGLSPVVTTYATANVINLLEQDVYPVNLKSKLVSLITLIILMVLVNIFINNIKYTIFETSSYRLSHNIENIIADKFQKIPLYEMDNPDFLDLYKNATRQAGNAPMNIFYSLFGIVSAGIELFGYLIILFQLSLWAIPLFVVFAIPCFCLKRIVQLKEFDFFEHNTNQFRQIYYLFSLISEKQYANEVRLFNIFNFLKAKRNNIFKITMQSRNKILTTSTVYTAIICVIAAIIIAILEFWLIKRLIEGFLPLSQFVLFNTAITATVSGLFSLIEQIVSFNRSIRFIDYLFKFLDFNPKNCNSNLNYLKLSPLDDYVIEFVDVSFKYYGASCYSLKNVNLKFKPGQKICLVGENGSGKTTLIKLLLRVYEPTSGIITLNGRNINYYDINVYRALFSTVFQDFIHYYFDVKSNIAIGNISQISNIERVKNASRKTFADNFIEKYKNGYETNLGKDFFDDAVEPSIGQWQKIAVSRAIFKEAPILILDEPTAALDPKAEEEIFKIIDNLEKNKTVLFISHRMCSAKLADEIILLEKGKIIEQGIHTDLIKQKGKYHEMYNMQAKKYSIL
;
A
#
# COMPACT_ATOMS: atom_id res chain seq x y z
N MET A 1 -11.90 -29.65 1.96
CA MET A 1 -11.31 -29.28 3.25
C MET A 1 -9.77 -29.26 3.23
N LEU A 2 -9.08 -30.29 2.76
CA LEU A 2 -7.61 -30.38 2.74
C LEU A 2 -6.88 -29.24 1.99
N LYS A 3 -7.40 -28.75 0.85
CA LYS A 3 -6.82 -27.61 0.11
C LYS A 3 -6.86 -26.28 0.90
N LYS A 4 -7.97 -26.02 1.63
CA LYS A 4 -8.10 -24.82 2.49
C LYS A 4 -7.18 -24.91 3.72
N SER A 5 -7.02 -26.09 4.30
CA SER A 5 -6.10 -26.32 5.41
C SER A 5 -4.63 -26.07 5.00
N LYS A 6 -4.23 -26.57 3.82
CA LYS A 6 -2.86 -26.38 3.31
C LYS A 6 -2.54 -24.92 2.97
N GLN A 7 -3.51 -24.18 2.45
CA GLN A 7 -3.37 -22.72 2.23
C GLN A 7 -3.27 -21.95 3.55
N PHE A 8 -4.02 -22.35 4.55
CA PHE A 8 -4.00 -21.74 5.89
C PHE A 8 -2.64 -21.95 6.58
N THR A 9 -2.11 -23.17 6.58
CA THR A 9 -0.78 -23.46 7.16
C THR A 9 0.34 -22.70 6.43
N CYS A 10 0.25 -22.56 5.11
CA CYS A 10 1.21 -21.79 4.33
C CYS A 10 1.21 -20.28 4.71
N LYS A 11 0.01 -19.70 4.90
CA LYS A 11 -0.14 -18.30 5.35
C LYS A 11 0.42 -18.07 6.73
N LEU A 12 0.12 -18.98 7.68
CA LEU A 12 0.69 -18.90 9.03
C LEU A 12 2.20 -19.05 9.02
N ALA A 13 2.74 -20.00 8.24
CA ALA A 13 4.18 -20.19 8.11
C ALA A 13 4.88 -18.95 7.53
N PHE A 14 4.26 -18.28 6.54
CA PHE A 14 4.76 -17.02 6.01
C PHE A 14 4.81 -15.93 7.09
N ILE A 15 3.70 -15.74 7.83
CA ILE A 15 3.62 -14.72 8.88
C ILE A 15 4.64 -14.99 9.98
N THR A 16 4.71 -16.22 10.49
CA THR A 16 5.68 -16.59 11.54
C THR A 16 7.12 -16.41 11.08
N ARG A 17 7.42 -16.70 9.82
CA ARG A 17 8.74 -16.46 9.23
C ARG A 17 9.09 -14.96 9.18
N GLU A 18 8.16 -14.11 8.74
CA GLU A 18 8.41 -12.67 8.67
C GLU A 18 8.50 -12.02 10.07
N ILE A 19 7.73 -12.52 11.04
CA ILE A 19 7.85 -12.11 12.45
C ILE A 19 9.21 -12.53 13.02
N TYR A 20 9.64 -13.76 12.76
CA TYR A 20 10.95 -14.25 13.19
C TYR A 20 12.11 -13.41 12.62
N LYS A 21 12.03 -13.02 11.35
CA LYS A 21 13.00 -12.12 10.72
C LYS A 21 13.02 -10.72 11.34
N SER A 22 11.86 -10.23 11.78
CA SER A 22 11.76 -8.90 12.40
C SER A 22 12.37 -8.84 13.82
N GLY A 23 12.55 -10.00 14.51
CA GLY A 23 13.23 -10.08 15.78
C GLY A 23 13.14 -11.45 16.44
N PRO A 24 14.17 -12.32 16.31
CA PRO A 24 14.14 -13.67 16.88
C PRO A 24 14.07 -13.69 18.42
N GLY A 25 14.72 -12.72 19.08
CA GLY A 25 14.67 -12.57 20.54
C GLY A 25 13.28 -12.15 21.06
N SER A 26 12.54 -11.39 20.28
CA SER A 26 11.18 -10.97 20.63
C SER A 26 10.20 -12.15 20.67
N MET A 27 10.38 -13.15 19.82
CA MET A 27 9.53 -14.35 19.79
C MET A 27 9.71 -15.21 21.03
N LEU A 28 10.95 -15.43 21.47
CA LEU A 28 11.26 -16.19 22.69
C LEU A 28 10.68 -15.52 23.95
N LEU A 29 10.89 -14.21 24.09
CA LEU A 29 10.34 -13.44 25.20
C LEU A 29 8.80 -13.42 25.18
N SER A 30 8.20 -13.39 24.00
CA SER A 30 6.73 -13.47 23.86
C SER A 30 6.20 -14.82 24.34
N ILE A 31 6.84 -15.94 23.99
CA ILE A 31 6.43 -17.28 24.46
C ILE A 31 6.52 -17.36 25.98
N LEU A 32 7.63 -16.89 26.57
CA LEU A 32 7.80 -16.88 28.01
C LEU A 32 6.72 -16.02 28.70
N SER A 33 6.43 -14.86 28.12
CA SER A 33 5.41 -13.94 28.64
C SER A 33 4.01 -14.55 28.65
N VAL A 34 3.67 -15.35 27.64
CA VAL A 34 2.37 -16.03 27.53
C VAL A 34 2.18 -17.07 28.63
N ILE A 35 3.22 -17.87 28.91
CA ILE A 35 3.17 -18.88 29.96
C ILE A 35 3.00 -18.21 31.32
N ILE A 36 3.79 -17.18 31.61
CA ILE A 36 3.73 -16.48 32.88
C ILE A 36 2.40 -15.74 33.05
N SER A 37 1.92 -15.03 32.00
CA SER A 37 0.63 -14.31 32.07
C SER A 37 -0.57 -15.25 32.21
N GLY A 38 -0.50 -16.47 31.70
CA GLY A 38 -1.54 -17.48 31.85
C GLY A 38 -1.53 -18.17 33.22
N LEU A 39 -0.34 -18.45 33.78
CA LEU A 39 -0.21 -19.12 35.08
C LEU A 39 -0.35 -18.18 36.29
N SER A 40 0.13 -16.95 36.17
CA SER A 40 0.17 -15.98 37.28
C SER A 40 -1.16 -15.79 37.98
N PRO A 41 -2.32 -15.59 37.30
CA PRO A 41 -3.62 -15.43 37.97
C PRO A 41 -4.05 -16.67 38.78
N VAL A 42 -3.78 -17.86 38.24
CA VAL A 42 -4.12 -19.14 38.92
C VAL A 42 -3.29 -19.33 40.20
N VAL A 43 -1.98 -19.07 40.09
CA VAL A 43 -1.03 -19.20 41.23
C VAL A 43 -1.38 -18.19 42.32
N THR A 44 -1.68 -16.93 41.96
CA THR A 44 -2.07 -15.91 42.94
C THR A 44 -3.38 -16.25 43.64
N THR A 45 -4.37 -16.76 42.92
CA THR A 45 -5.64 -17.22 43.50
C THR A 45 -5.42 -18.35 44.49
N TYR A 46 -4.62 -19.35 44.13
CA TYR A 46 -4.31 -20.48 45.02
C TYR A 46 -3.50 -20.04 46.26
N ALA A 47 -2.54 -19.16 46.10
CA ALA A 47 -1.74 -18.60 47.19
C ALA A 47 -2.61 -17.78 48.17
N THR A 48 -3.57 -17.00 47.63
CA THR A 48 -4.52 -16.21 48.47
C THR A 48 -5.41 -17.13 49.30
N ALA A 49 -5.95 -18.19 48.69
CA ALA A 49 -6.76 -19.19 49.43
C ALA A 49 -5.96 -19.88 50.53
N ASN A 50 -4.67 -20.19 50.31
CA ASN A 50 -3.80 -20.78 51.30
C ASN A 50 -3.48 -19.80 52.47
N VAL A 51 -3.36 -18.50 52.18
CA VAL A 51 -3.22 -17.49 53.25
C VAL A 51 -4.46 -17.50 54.17
N ILE A 52 -5.65 -17.54 53.58
CA ILE A 52 -6.92 -17.59 54.35
C ILE A 52 -6.99 -18.89 55.15
N ASN A 53 -6.65 -20.04 54.52
CA ASN A 53 -6.66 -21.33 55.19
C ASN A 53 -5.76 -21.39 56.43
N LEU A 54 -4.56 -20.75 56.36
CA LEU A 54 -3.66 -20.66 57.50
C LEU A 54 -4.21 -19.77 58.61
N LEU A 55 -5.06 -18.80 58.32
CA LEU A 55 -5.69 -17.90 59.29
C LEU A 55 -6.95 -18.50 59.93
N GLU A 56 -7.58 -19.48 59.27
CA GLU A 56 -8.78 -20.19 59.76
C GLU A 56 -8.46 -21.30 60.79
N GLN A 57 -7.20 -21.74 60.88
CA GLN A 57 -6.83 -22.83 61.79
C GLN A 57 -6.93 -22.42 63.25
N ASP A 58 -7.65 -23.16 64.06
CA ASP A 58 -7.79 -22.93 65.51
C ASP A 58 -6.44 -23.10 66.26
N VAL A 59 -5.53 -23.91 65.73
CA VAL A 59 -4.18 -24.15 66.26
C VAL A 59 -3.15 -23.63 65.26
N TYR A 60 -2.54 -22.52 65.62
CA TYR A 60 -1.53 -21.93 64.74
C TYR A 60 -0.23 -22.75 64.71
N PRO A 61 0.28 -23.14 63.52
CA PRO A 61 1.55 -23.83 63.41
C PRO A 61 2.72 -22.96 63.91
N VAL A 62 3.72 -23.58 64.53
CA VAL A 62 4.91 -22.92 65.09
C VAL A 62 5.57 -21.95 64.09
N ASN A 63 5.46 -22.23 62.80
CA ASN A 63 6.05 -21.45 61.69
C ASN A 63 5.01 -20.59 60.95
N LEU A 64 3.88 -20.20 61.56
CA LEU A 64 2.82 -19.44 60.92
C LEU A 64 3.32 -18.16 60.23
N LYS A 65 4.12 -17.36 61.01
CA LYS A 65 4.64 -16.08 60.50
C LYS A 65 5.51 -16.26 59.23
N SER A 66 6.41 -17.25 59.24
CA SER A 66 7.28 -17.50 58.07
C SER A 66 6.51 -18.02 56.85
N LYS A 67 5.49 -18.86 57.04
CA LYS A 67 4.63 -19.35 55.96
C LYS A 67 3.76 -18.22 55.39
N LEU A 68 3.16 -17.37 56.21
CA LEU A 68 2.40 -16.19 55.76
C LEU A 68 3.27 -15.21 54.97
N VAL A 69 4.46 -14.89 55.52
CA VAL A 69 5.40 -14.02 54.80
C VAL A 69 5.79 -14.62 53.45
N SER A 70 6.07 -15.91 53.37
CA SER A 70 6.45 -16.56 52.09
C SER A 70 5.30 -16.55 51.07
N LEU A 71 4.06 -16.77 51.46
CA LEU A 71 2.90 -16.71 50.57
C LEU A 71 2.59 -15.28 50.09
N ILE A 72 2.65 -14.30 51.00
CA ILE A 72 2.44 -12.89 50.66
C ILE A 72 3.54 -12.39 49.73
N THR A 73 4.82 -12.75 50.01
CA THR A 73 5.93 -12.40 49.09
C THR A 73 5.77 -13.05 47.73
N LEU A 74 5.27 -14.30 47.65
CA LEU A 74 4.95 -14.96 46.37
C LEU A 74 3.87 -14.21 45.61
N ILE A 75 2.77 -13.80 46.27
CA ILE A 75 1.70 -13.03 45.62
C ILE A 75 2.25 -11.71 45.08
N ILE A 76 2.98 -10.94 45.88
CA ILE A 76 3.57 -9.67 45.47
C ILE A 76 4.52 -9.89 44.29
N LEU A 77 5.39 -10.89 44.39
CA LEU A 77 6.33 -11.21 43.30
C LEU A 77 5.60 -11.55 42.00
N MET A 78 4.55 -12.37 42.03
CA MET A 78 3.77 -12.74 40.86
C MET A 78 3.06 -11.53 40.23
N VAL A 79 2.52 -10.64 41.04
CA VAL A 79 1.91 -9.39 40.55
C VAL A 79 2.96 -8.49 39.89
N LEU A 80 4.11 -8.26 40.55
CA LEU A 80 5.20 -7.45 39.97
C LEU A 80 5.75 -8.05 38.69
N VAL A 81 5.98 -9.36 38.66
CA VAL A 81 6.45 -10.07 37.46
C VAL A 81 5.44 -9.96 36.32
N ASN A 82 4.16 -10.08 36.61
CA ASN A 82 3.11 -9.94 35.59
C ASN A 82 3.04 -8.51 35.02
N ILE A 83 3.12 -7.47 35.87
CA ILE A 83 3.18 -6.06 35.42
C ILE A 83 4.42 -5.84 34.57
N PHE A 84 5.59 -6.28 35.01
CA PHE A 84 6.85 -6.10 34.31
C PHE A 84 6.85 -6.82 32.94
N ILE A 85 6.38 -8.06 32.89
CA ILE A 85 6.29 -8.85 31.67
C ILE A 85 5.28 -8.24 30.68
N ASN A 86 4.14 -7.74 31.15
CA ASN A 86 3.17 -7.08 30.27
C ASN A 86 3.73 -5.79 29.66
N ASN A 87 4.51 -5.02 30.39
CA ASN A 87 5.18 -3.84 29.84
C ASN A 87 6.27 -4.20 28.82
N ILE A 88 7.09 -5.21 29.10
CA ILE A 88 8.08 -5.72 28.13
C ILE A 88 7.38 -6.25 26.87
N LYS A 89 6.33 -7.04 27.05
CA LYS A 89 5.52 -7.58 25.95
C LYS A 89 4.98 -6.46 25.07
N TYR A 90 4.45 -5.38 25.66
CA TYR A 90 3.95 -4.23 24.93
C TYR A 90 5.06 -3.57 24.09
N THR A 91 6.21 -3.29 24.68
CA THR A 91 7.35 -2.65 24.00
C THR A 91 7.88 -3.52 22.84
N ILE A 92 8.04 -4.83 23.09
CA ILE A 92 8.50 -5.78 22.06
C ILE A 92 7.48 -5.86 20.94
N PHE A 93 6.19 -5.89 21.28
CA PHE A 93 5.11 -5.96 20.33
C PHE A 93 5.09 -4.73 19.42
N GLU A 94 5.16 -3.53 19.97
CA GLU A 94 5.19 -2.27 19.20
C GLU A 94 6.39 -2.25 18.22
N THR A 95 7.59 -2.49 18.74
CA THR A 95 8.80 -2.46 17.89
C THR A 95 8.78 -3.53 16.78
N SER A 96 8.29 -4.73 17.09
CA SER A 96 8.15 -5.81 16.10
C SER A 96 7.05 -5.50 15.06
N SER A 97 5.98 -4.81 15.47
CA SER A 97 4.90 -4.37 14.58
C SER A 97 5.41 -3.40 13.51
N TYR A 98 6.18 -2.38 13.90
CA TYR A 98 6.77 -1.44 12.94
C TYR A 98 7.70 -2.12 11.94
N ARG A 99 8.59 -3.00 12.42
CA ARG A 99 9.51 -3.75 11.53
C ARG A 99 8.76 -4.68 10.58
N LEU A 100 7.75 -5.36 11.08
CA LEU A 100 6.93 -6.26 10.28
C LEU A 100 6.13 -5.50 9.22
N SER A 101 5.53 -4.35 9.59
CA SER A 101 4.83 -3.47 8.65
C SER A 101 5.75 -3.04 7.52
N HIS A 102 6.94 -2.55 7.86
CA HIS A 102 7.95 -2.15 6.88
C HIS A 102 8.37 -3.30 5.94
N ASN A 103 8.61 -4.49 6.49
CA ASN A 103 8.96 -5.66 5.67
C ASN A 103 7.85 -6.05 4.70
N ILE A 104 6.59 -6.01 5.14
CA ILE A 104 5.44 -6.34 4.29
C ILE A 104 5.22 -5.25 3.24
N GLU A 105 5.42 -3.98 3.57
CA GLU A 105 5.38 -2.88 2.61
C GLU A 105 6.44 -3.06 1.52
N ASN A 106 7.65 -3.48 1.86
CA ASN A 106 8.69 -3.81 0.89
C ASN A 106 8.28 -4.99 -0.02
N ILE A 107 7.70 -6.07 0.54
CA ILE A 107 7.19 -7.21 -0.24
C ILE A 107 6.08 -6.77 -1.22
N ILE A 108 5.20 -5.87 -0.78
CA ILE A 108 4.15 -5.30 -1.62
C ILE A 108 4.78 -4.44 -2.73
N ALA A 109 5.77 -3.61 -2.41
CA ALA A 109 6.48 -2.76 -3.38
C ALA A 109 7.21 -3.60 -4.44
N ASP A 110 7.91 -4.67 -4.03
CA ASP A 110 8.58 -5.61 -4.94
C ASP A 110 7.59 -6.31 -5.89
N LYS A 111 6.42 -6.66 -5.38
CA LYS A 111 5.35 -7.24 -6.22
C LYS A 111 4.77 -6.20 -7.15
N PHE A 112 4.52 -4.98 -6.67
CA PHE A 112 3.94 -3.89 -7.44
C PHE A 112 4.84 -3.51 -8.62
N GLN A 113 6.15 -3.49 -8.45
CA GLN A 113 7.12 -3.25 -9.52
C GLN A 113 6.98 -4.22 -10.70
N LYS A 114 6.56 -5.46 -10.43
CA LYS A 114 6.40 -6.52 -11.45
C LYS A 114 5.06 -6.49 -12.17
N ILE A 115 4.12 -5.67 -11.70
CA ILE A 115 2.78 -5.57 -12.26
C ILE A 115 2.78 -4.59 -13.43
N PRO A 116 2.24 -4.97 -14.58
CA PRO A 116 2.13 -4.07 -15.73
C PRO A 116 1.29 -2.84 -15.41
N LEU A 117 1.71 -1.69 -15.94
CA LEU A 117 1.05 -0.41 -15.67
C LEU A 117 -0.41 -0.36 -16.13
N TYR A 118 -0.78 -1.11 -17.16
CA TYR A 118 -2.18 -1.17 -17.65
C TYR A 118 -3.16 -1.75 -16.61
N GLU A 119 -2.69 -2.56 -15.66
CA GLU A 119 -3.54 -3.06 -14.57
C GLU A 119 -3.97 -1.94 -13.60
N MET A 120 -3.25 -0.80 -13.58
CA MET A 120 -3.64 0.37 -12.78
C MET A 120 -4.94 1.02 -13.26
N ASP A 121 -5.33 0.79 -14.50
CA ASP A 121 -6.61 1.26 -15.05
C ASP A 121 -7.79 0.34 -14.68
N ASN A 122 -7.50 -0.83 -14.12
CA ASN A 122 -8.49 -1.81 -13.71
C ASN A 122 -9.00 -1.50 -12.28
N PRO A 123 -10.27 -1.12 -12.09
CA PRO A 123 -10.81 -0.81 -10.77
C PRO A 123 -10.71 -1.98 -9.78
N ASP A 124 -10.91 -3.21 -10.25
CA ASP A 124 -10.85 -4.41 -9.40
C ASP A 124 -9.44 -4.64 -8.86
N PHE A 125 -8.42 -4.41 -9.69
CA PHE A 125 -7.03 -4.46 -9.25
C PHE A 125 -6.70 -3.36 -8.25
N LEU A 126 -7.15 -2.12 -8.50
CA LEU A 126 -6.95 -1.02 -7.57
C LEU A 126 -7.60 -1.26 -6.20
N ASP A 127 -8.79 -1.88 -6.19
CA ASP A 127 -9.45 -2.27 -4.95
C ASP A 127 -8.69 -3.38 -4.21
N LEU A 128 -8.19 -4.37 -4.94
CA LEU A 128 -7.34 -5.43 -4.39
C LEU A 128 -6.06 -4.85 -3.77
N TYR A 129 -5.36 -3.99 -4.50
CA TYR A 129 -4.14 -3.33 -4.03
C TYR A 129 -4.37 -2.47 -2.79
N LYS A 130 -5.41 -1.62 -2.79
CA LYS A 130 -5.75 -0.76 -1.65
C LYS A 130 -6.16 -1.56 -0.42
N ASN A 131 -6.90 -2.66 -0.60
CA ASN A 131 -7.26 -3.54 0.51
C ASN A 131 -6.04 -4.29 1.06
N ALA A 132 -5.12 -4.71 0.20
CA ALA A 132 -3.87 -5.34 0.62
C ALA A 132 -2.97 -4.37 1.41
N THR A 133 -2.77 -3.14 0.93
CA THR A 133 -1.91 -2.13 1.58
C THR A 133 -2.50 -1.59 2.87
N ARG A 134 -3.83 -1.36 2.93
CA ARG A 134 -4.50 -0.78 4.12
C ARG A 134 -4.33 -1.62 5.38
N GLN A 135 -4.26 -2.95 5.25
CA GLN A 135 -4.20 -3.88 6.38
C GLN A 135 -2.84 -4.58 6.49
N ALA A 136 -1.91 -4.29 5.57
CA ALA A 136 -0.63 -4.97 5.47
C ALA A 136 0.19 -4.89 6.76
N GLY A 137 0.21 -3.72 7.42
CA GLY A 137 0.96 -3.53 8.65
C GLY A 137 0.32 -4.17 9.88
N ASN A 138 -0.99 -4.00 10.05
CA ASN A 138 -1.66 -4.35 11.31
C ASN A 138 -2.18 -5.79 11.37
N ALA A 139 -2.67 -6.34 10.24
CA ALA A 139 -3.31 -7.65 10.26
C ALA A 139 -2.36 -8.81 10.64
N PRO A 140 -1.11 -8.89 10.14
CA PRO A 140 -0.17 -9.94 10.53
C PRO A 140 0.18 -9.90 12.01
N MET A 141 0.36 -8.70 12.55
CA MET A 141 0.69 -8.52 13.95
C MET A 141 -0.49 -8.85 14.88
N ASN A 142 -1.71 -8.50 14.47
CA ASN A 142 -2.92 -8.89 15.17
C ASN A 142 -3.13 -10.42 15.20
N ILE A 143 -2.73 -11.14 14.15
CA ILE A 143 -2.74 -12.63 14.15
C ILE A 143 -1.80 -13.14 15.22
N PHE A 144 -0.57 -12.62 15.28
CA PHE A 144 0.42 -13.01 16.26
C PHE A 144 -0.08 -12.74 17.69
N TYR A 145 -0.58 -11.53 17.93
CA TYR A 145 -1.16 -11.15 19.22
C TYR A 145 -2.32 -12.06 19.64
N SER A 146 -3.24 -12.33 18.71
CA SER A 146 -4.39 -13.18 19.00
C SER A 146 -3.99 -14.63 19.26
N LEU A 147 -2.98 -15.18 18.55
CA LEU A 147 -2.45 -16.52 18.82
C LEU A 147 -1.90 -16.63 20.23
N PHE A 148 -1.08 -15.67 20.66
CA PHE A 148 -0.54 -15.66 22.01
C PHE A 148 -1.64 -15.42 23.06
N GLY A 149 -2.63 -14.59 22.75
CA GLY A 149 -3.80 -14.40 23.60
C GLY A 149 -4.63 -15.67 23.76
N ILE A 150 -4.82 -16.45 22.70
CA ILE A 150 -5.50 -17.75 22.75
C ILE A 150 -4.75 -18.73 23.66
N VAL A 151 -3.40 -18.82 23.52
CA VAL A 151 -2.58 -19.71 24.35
C VAL A 151 -2.60 -19.27 25.81
N SER A 152 -2.41 -17.97 26.10
CA SER A 152 -2.45 -17.44 27.46
C SER A 152 -3.80 -17.68 28.14
N ALA A 153 -4.91 -17.31 27.47
CA ALA A 153 -6.27 -17.54 27.98
C ALA A 153 -6.57 -19.03 28.13
N GLY A 154 -6.03 -19.88 27.24
CA GLY A 154 -6.16 -21.34 27.35
C GLY A 154 -5.46 -21.91 28.57
N ILE A 155 -4.22 -21.46 28.89
CA ILE A 155 -3.49 -21.86 30.10
C ILE A 155 -4.24 -21.41 31.36
N GLU A 156 -4.70 -20.17 31.39
CA GLU A 156 -5.45 -19.61 32.51
C GLU A 156 -6.76 -20.42 32.75
N LEU A 157 -7.55 -20.63 31.72
CA LEU A 157 -8.78 -21.42 31.79
C LEU A 157 -8.53 -22.85 32.26
N PHE A 158 -7.50 -23.50 31.73
CA PHE A 158 -7.16 -24.85 32.14
C PHE A 158 -6.82 -24.92 33.62
N GLY A 159 -6.06 -23.93 34.14
CA GLY A 159 -5.73 -23.81 35.55
C GLY A 159 -6.97 -23.65 36.43
N TYR A 160 -7.91 -22.77 36.06
CA TYR A 160 -9.15 -22.59 36.82
C TYR A 160 -10.11 -23.76 36.69
N LEU A 161 -10.15 -24.47 35.54
CA LEU A 161 -10.94 -25.69 35.41
C LEU A 161 -10.44 -26.81 36.31
N ILE A 162 -9.11 -26.94 36.55
CA ILE A 162 -8.57 -27.89 37.52
C ILE A 162 -9.06 -27.55 38.92
N ILE A 163 -9.08 -26.28 39.31
CA ILE A 163 -9.63 -25.85 40.62
C ILE A 163 -11.13 -26.18 40.72
N LEU A 164 -11.90 -25.87 39.69
CA LEU A 164 -13.33 -26.14 39.68
C LEU A 164 -13.68 -27.64 39.64
N PHE A 165 -12.81 -28.46 39.05
CA PHE A 165 -12.96 -29.91 39.07
C PHE A 165 -12.93 -30.48 40.49
N GLN A 166 -12.18 -29.88 41.41
CA GLN A 166 -12.16 -30.28 42.82
C GLN A 166 -13.47 -29.94 43.56
N LEU A 167 -14.22 -28.93 43.06
CA LEU A 167 -15.48 -28.52 43.65
C LEU A 167 -16.62 -29.46 43.25
N SER A 168 -16.86 -29.59 41.92
CA SER A 168 -17.95 -30.45 41.41
C SER A 168 -17.92 -30.57 39.88
N LEU A 169 -18.10 -31.77 39.38
CA LEU A 169 -18.18 -32.06 37.94
C LEU A 169 -19.35 -31.41 37.22
N TRP A 170 -20.50 -31.17 37.91
CA TRP A 170 -21.68 -30.58 37.28
C TRP A 170 -21.53 -29.09 36.94
N ALA A 171 -20.61 -28.38 37.54
CA ALA A 171 -20.34 -26.96 37.23
C ALA A 171 -19.74 -26.76 35.81
N ILE A 172 -18.99 -27.71 35.31
CA ILE A 172 -18.29 -27.61 34.02
C ILE A 172 -19.26 -27.46 32.82
N PRO A 173 -20.33 -28.26 32.70
CA PRO A 173 -21.32 -28.11 31.62
C PRO A 173 -21.95 -26.74 31.53
N LEU A 174 -22.12 -26.01 32.65
CA LEU A 174 -22.68 -24.65 32.65
C LEU A 174 -21.78 -23.65 31.88
N PHE A 175 -20.47 -23.80 32.00
CA PHE A 175 -19.54 -22.97 31.25
C PHE A 175 -19.55 -23.26 29.73
N VAL A 176 -19.82 -24.52 29.34
CA VAL A 176 -20.00 -24.90 27.94
C VAL A 176 -21.30 -24.30 27.40
N VAL A 177 -22.38 -24.31 28.16
CA VAL A 177 -23.67 -23.67 27.83
C VAL A 177 -23.49 -22.17 27.65
N PHE A 178 -22.61 -21.52 28.40
CA PHE A 178 -22.25 -20.11 28.23
C PHE A 178 -21.37 -19.88 26.97
N ALA A 179 -20.36 -20.71 26.77
CA ALA A 179 -19.34 -20.49 25.71
C ALA A 179 -19.95 -20.56 24.29
N ILE A 180 -20.89 -21.47 24.03
CA ILE A 180 -21.48 -21.68 22.70
C ILE A 180 -22.25 -20.44 22.21
N PRO A 181 -23.27 -19.91 22.95
CA PRO A 181 -23.96 -18.67 22.54
C PRO A 181 -23.02 -17.48 22.40
N CYS A 182 -22.07 -17.33 23.34
CA CYS A 182 -21.06 -16.27 23.29
C CYS A 182 -20.27 -16.29 21.98
N PHE A 183 -19.75 -17.44 21.61
CA PHE A 183 -19.01 -17.62 20.35
C PHE A 183 -19.90 -17.34 19.12
N CYS A 184 -21.10 -17.89 19.09
CA CYS A 184 -22.02 -17.70 17.96
C CYS A 184 -22.39 -16.23 17.74
N LEU A 185 -22.76 -15.51 18.81
CA LEU A 185 -23.16 -14.11 18.73
C LEU A 185 -21.98 -13.20 18.34
N LYS A 186 -20.80 -13.41 18.92
CA LYS A 186 -19.57 -12.67 18.54
C LYS A 186 -19.19 -12.92 17.08
N ARG A 187 -19.31 -14.16 16.61
CA ARG A 187 -19.05 -14.50 15.21
C ARG A 187 -20.00 -13.82 14.22
N ILE A 188 -21.29 -13.74 14.56
CA ILE A 188 -22.30 -13.05 13.72
C ILE A 188 -21.92 -11.56 13.55
N VAL A 189 -21.56 -10.90 14.66
CA VAL A 189 -21.13 -9.49 14.61
C VAL A 189 -19.90 -9.32 13.73
N GLN A 190 -18.90 -10.18 13.91
CA GLN A 190 -17.68 -10.15 13.11
C GLN A 190 -17.94 -10.29 11.60
N LEU A 191 -18.84 -11.18 11.19
CA LEU A 191 -19.22 -11.33 9.79
C LEU A 191 -19.85 -10.05 9.24
N LYS A 192 -20.79 -9.46 9.99
CA LYS A 192 -21.41 -8.18 9.60
C LYS A 192 -20.41 -7.03 9.51
N GLU A 193 -19.45 -6.96 10.42
CA GLU A 193 -18.37 -5.96 10.36
C GLU A 193 -17.50 -6.14 9.10
N PHE A 194 -17.13 -7.36 8.77
CA PHE A 194 -16.34 -7.64 7.58
C PHE A 194 -17.09 -7.24 6.30
N ASP A 195 -18.33 -7.68 6.17
CA ASP A 195 -19.22 -7.36 5.04
C ASP A 195 -19.40 -5.83 4.90
N PHE A 196 -19.51 -5.12 6.02
CA PHE A 196 -19.59 -3.67 6.02
C PHE A 196 -18.33 -3.02 5.42
N PHE A 197 -17.14 -3.45 5.80
CA PHE A 197 -15.90 -2.90 5.26
C PHE A 197 -15.73 -3.23 3.77
N GLU A 198 -16.12 -4.42 3.34
CA GLU A 198 -16.03 -4.85 1.95
C GLU A 198 -16.96 -4.02 1.05
N HIS A 199 -18.24 -3.89 1.43
CA HIS A 199 -19.23 -3.17 0.62
C HIS A 199 -19.07 -1.64 0.63
N ASN A 200 -18.45 -1.06 1.65
CA ASN A 200 -18.28 0.39 1.77
C ASN A 200 -16.88 0.90 1.34
N THR A 201 -16.08 0.08 0.68
CA THR A 201 -14.73 0.49 0.22
C THR A 201 -14.78 1.72 -0.69
N ASN A 202 -15.76 1.80 -1.59
CA ASN A 202 -15.94 2.95 -2.49
C ASN A 202 -16.30 4.24 -1.72
N GLN A 203 -17.21 4.17 -0.73
CA GLN A 203 -17.58 5.30 0.12
C GLN A 203 -16.37 5.84 0.90
N PHE A 204 -15.56 4.94 1.45
CA PHE A 204 -14.32 5.34 2.11
C PHE A 204 -13.35 6.03 1.17
N ARG A 205 -13.18 5.55 -0.08
CA ARG A 205 -12.37 6.23 -1.10
C ARG A 205 -12.89 7.64 -1.40
N GLN A 206 -14.21 7.81 -1.55
CA GLN A 206 -14.82 9.12 -1.78
C GLN A 206 -14.60 10.08 -0.61
N ILE A 207 -14.73 9.61 0.64
CA ILE A 207 -14.47 10.40 1.85
C ILE A 207 -13.01 10.87 1.88
N TYR A 208 -12.06 9.99 1.57
CA TYR A 208 -10.64 10.31 1.48
C TYR A 208 -10.35 11.33 0.37
N TYR A 209 -10.87 11.09 -0.83
CA TYR A 209 -10.71 12.01 -1.96
C TYR A 209 -11.26 13.41 -1.65
N LEU A 210 -12.46 13.51 -1.07
CA LEU A 210 -13.00 14.82 -0.67
C LEU A 210 -12.18 15.47 0.44
N PHE A 211 -11.54 14.70 1.29
CA PHE A 211 -10.62 15.22 2.31
C PHE A 211 -9.32 15.73 1.68
N SER A 212 -8.72 14.99 0.74
CA SER A 212 -7.52 15.43 0.04
C SER A 212 -7.74 16.73 -0.72
N LEU A 213 -8.88 16.91 -1.39
CA LEU A 213 -9.25 18.18 -2.04
C LEU A 213 -9.26 19.37 -1.06
N ILE A 214 -9.64 19.13 0.21
CA ILE A 214 -9.72 20.18 1.23
C ILE A 214 -8.35 20.47 1.86
N SER A 215 -7.49 19.45 2.03
CA SER A 215 -6.30 19.49 2.88
C SER A 215 -4.97 19.62 2.12
N GLU A 216 -4.92 19.20 0.85
CA GLU A 216 -3.67 19.19 0.10
C GLU A 216 -3.41 20.52 -0.61
N LYS A 217 -2.15 20.96 -0.57
CA LYS A 217 -1.66 22.24 -1.13
C LYS A 217 -2.00 22.41 -2.61
N GLN A 218 -1.94 21.34 -3.39
CA GLN A 218 -2.18 21.37 -4.83
C GLN A 218 -3.60 21.81 -5.21
N TYR A 219 -4.59 21.55 -4.34
CA TYR A 219 -6.00 21.94 -4.57
C TYR A 219 -6.40 23.23 -3.85
N ALA A 220 -5.56 23.70 -2.93
CA ALA A 220 -5.92 24.80 -2.02
C ALA A 220 -6.30 26.10 -2.73
N ASN A 221 -5.64 26.41 -3.86
CA ASN A 221 -5.89 27.62 -4.61
C ASN A 221 -7.31 27.64 -5.20
N GLU A 222 -7.72 26.57 -5.90
CA GLU A 222 -9.05 26.48 -6.50
C GLU A 222 -10.15 26.42 -5.44
N VAL A 223 -9.95 25.61 -4.39
CA VAL A 223 -10.93 25.45 -3.30
C VAL A 223 -11.20 26.78 -2.61
N ARG A 224 -10.16 27.61 -2.40
CA ARG A 224 -10.29 28.93 -1.79
C ARG A 224 -10.85 29.97 -2.76
N LEU A 225 -10.34 30.01 -4.00
CA LEU A 225 -10.75 30.97 -5.01
C LEU A 225 -12.24 30.84 -5.35
N PHE A 226 -12.70 29.60 -5.53
CA PHE A 226 -14.11 29.32 -5.81
C PHE A 226 -14.99 29.22 -4.55
N ASN A 227 -14.39 29.38 -3.36
CA ASN A 227 -15.08 29.29 -2.06
C ASN A 227 -15.93 28.01 -1.88
N ILE A 228 -15.43 26.87 -2.41
CA ILE A 228 -16.17 25.59 -2.42
C ILE A 228 -15.90 24.72 -1.19
N PHE A 229 -15.15 25.22 -0.21
CA PHE A 229 -14.81 24.48 1.01
C PHE A 229 -16.05 23.91 1.72
N ASN A 230 -17.06 24.74 1.95
CA ASN A 230 -18.28 24.32 2.64
C ASN A 230 -19.08 23.29 1.83
N PHE A 231 -19.10 23.42 0.51
CA PHE A 231 -19.71 22.44 -0.39
C PHE A 231 -19.03 21.07 -0.30
N LEU A 232 -17.69 21.04 -0.40
CA LEU A 232 -16.91 19.80 -0.29
C LEU A 232 -17.07 19.15 1.09
N LYS A 233 -17.04 19.97 2.15
CA LYS A 233 -17.26 19.52 3.53
C LYS A 233 -18.67 18.94 3.71
N ALA A 234 -19.70 19.59 3.19
CA ALA A 234 -21.07 19.11 3.25
C ALA A 234 -21.24 17.78 2.49
N LYS A 235 -20.68 17.68 1.29
CA LYS A 235 -20.69 16.43 0.50
C LYS A 235 -19.98 15.29 1.22
N ARG A 236 -18.80 15.53 1.78
CA ARG A 236 -18.06 14.55 2.59
C ARG A 236 -18.87 14.10 3.82
N ASN A 237 -19.45 15.08 4.55
CA ASN A 237 -20.23 14.80 5.75
C ASN A 237 -21.49 13.98 5.45
N ASN A 238 -22.13 14.21 4.30
CA ASN A 238 -23.29 13.42 3.89
C ASN A 238 -22.92 11.95 3.64
N ILE A 239 -21.85 11.68 2.88
CA ILE A 239 -21.38 10.31 2.65
C ILE A 239 -20.97 9.66 3.98
N PHE A 240 -20.25 10.39 4.83
CA PHE A 240 -19.85 9.93 6.15
C PHE A 240 -21.06 9.58 7.02
N LYS A 241 -22.10 10.42 7.05
CA LYS A 241 -23.33 10.19 7.81
C LYS A 241 -24.04 8.90 7.38
N ILE A 242 -24.20 8.68 6.06
CA ILE A 242 -24.81 7.46 5.53
C ILE A 242 -24.00 6.22 5.92
N THR A 243 -22.68 6.29 5.75
CA THR A 243 -21.77 5.18 6.10
C THR A 243 -21.80 4.91 7.62
N MET A 244 -21.83 5.97 8.45
CA MET A 244 -21.91 5.85 9.90
C MET A 244 -23.26 5.31 10.37
N GLN A 245 -24.37 5.64 9.74
CA GLN A 245 -25.69 5.06 10.08
C GLN A 245 -25.68 3.54 9.90
N SER A 246 -25.07 3.04 8.82
CA SER A 246 -24.91 1.60 8.58
C SER A 246 -23.99 0.95 9.62
N ARG A 247 -22.89 1.60 9.98
CA ARG A 247 -21.97 1.14 11.02
C ARG A 247 -22.62 1.13 12.41
N ASN A 248 -23.37 2.17 12.75
CA ASN A 248 -24.04 2.28 14.05
C ASN A 248 -25.05 1.14 14.25
N LYS A 249 -25.78 0.70 13.21
CA LYS A 249 -26.65 -0.48 13.31
C LYS A 249 -25.89 -1.75 13.69
N ILE A 250 -24.68 -1.93 13.17
CA ILE A 250 -23.84 -3.09 13.52
C ILE A 250 -23.34 -2.96 14.96
N LEU A 251 -22.90 -1.77 15.37
CA LEU A 251 -22.42 -1.50 16.73
C LEU A 251 -23.53 -1.67 17.76
N THR A 252 -24.74 -1.15 17.50
CA THR A 252 -25.90 -1.36 18.40
C THR A 252 -26.28 -2.83 18.50
N THR A 253 -26.26 -3.57 17.39
CA THR A 253 -26.46 -5.02 17.40
C THR A 253 -25.40 -5.73 18.25
N SER A 254 -24.13 -5.33 18.11
CA SER A 254 -23.01 -5.84 18.90
C SER A 254 -23.21 -5.58 20.40
N THR A 255 -23.62 -4.35 20.75
CA THR A 255 -23.89 -3.98 22.15
C THR A 255 -25.03 -4.80 22.74
N VAL A 256 -26.13 -4.98 22.00
CA VAL A 256 -27.26 -5.81 22.45
C VAL A 256 -26.81 -7.26 22.66
N TYR A 257 -26.07 -7.84 21.73
CA TYR A 257 -25.56 -9.21 21.87
C TYR A 257 -24.60 -9.35 23.05
N THR A 258 -23.74 -8.37 23.27
CA THR A 258 -22.85 -8.35 24.45
C THR A 258 -23.66 -8.25 25.74
N ALA A 259 -24.69 -7.42 25.79
CA ALA A 259 -25.56 -7.33 26.96
C ALA A 259 -26.27 -8.67 27.25
N ILE A 260 -26.80 -9.37 26.24
CA ILE A 260 -27.38 -10.71 26.39
C ILE A 260 -26.36 -11.69 26.97
N ILE A 261 -25.12 -11.69 26.46
CA ILE A 261 -24.06 -12.57 26.96
C ILE A 261 -23.72 -12.24 28.43
N CYS A 262 -23.65 -10.95 28.80
CA CYS A 262 -23.41 -10.53 30.19
C CYS A 262 -24.56 -10.99 31.14
N VAL A 263 -25.80 -10.93 30.69
CA VAL A 263 -26.96 -11.44 31.48
C VAL A 263 -26.84 -12.94 31.68
N ILE A 264 -26.52 -13.71 30.64
CA ILE A 264 -26.33 -15.17 30.77
C ILE A 264 -25.16 -15.46 31.73
N ALA A 265 -24.04 -14.73 31.63
CA ALA A 265 -22.92 -14.87 32.54
C ALA A 265 -23.33 -14.61 34.00
N ALA A 266 -24.05 -13.50 34.24
CA ALA A 266 -24.51 -13.14 35.57
C ALA A 266 -25.44 -14.20 36.20
N ILE A 267 -26.33 -14.78 35.39
CA ILE A 267 -27.21 -15.86 35.86
C ILE A 267 -26.40 -17.11 36.28
N ILE A 268 -25.43 -17.50 35.46
CA ILE A 268 -24.57 -18.67 35.74
C ILE A 268 -23.74 -18.42 37.01
N ILE A 269 -23.11 -17.24 37.13
CA ILE A 269 -22.37 -16.87 38.33
C ILE A 269 -23.27 -16.90 39.54
N ALA A 270 -24.46 -16.28 39.49
CA ALA A 270 -25.41 -16.23 40.62
C ALA A 270 -25.84 -17.64 41.06
N ILE A 271 -26.13 -18.55 40.14
CA ILE A 271 -26.48 -19.94 40.44
C ILE A 271 -25.34 -20.65 41.20
N LEU A 272 -24.12 -20.50 40.72
CA LEU A 272 -22.93 -21.13 41.31
C LEU A 272 -22.55 -20.50 42.65
N GLU A 273 -22.64 -19.19 42.78
CA GLU A 273 -22.37 -18.47 44.04
C GLU A 273 -23.40 -18.81 45.09
N PHE A 274 -24.71 -18.85 44.75
CA PHE A 274 -25.75 -19.24 45.67
C PHE A 274 -25.55 -20.66 46.20
N TRP A 275 -25.16 -21.58 45.33
CA TRP A 275 -24.82 -22.95 45.71
C TRP A 275 -23.58 -23.02 46.62
N LEU A 276 -22.53 -22.21 46.36
CA LEU A 276 -21.35 -22.11 47.21
C LEU A 276 -21.69 -21.55 48.60
N ILE A 277 -22.48 -20.46 48.66
CA ILE A 277 -22.91 -19.83 49.91
C ILE A 277 -23.70 -20.83 50.76
N LYS A 278 -24.62 -21.57 50.14
CA LYS A 278 -25.38 -22.60 50.85
C LYS A 278 -24.45 -23.64 51.49
N ARG A 279 -23.46 -24.16 50.76
CA ARG A 279 -22.46 -25.11 51.28
C ARG A 279 -21.58 -24.53 52.40
N LEU A 280 -21.24 -23.23 52.31
CA LEU A 280 -20.52 -22.54 53.34
C LEU A 280 -21.33 -22.45 54.64
N ILE A 281 -22.63 -22.07 54.55
CA ILE A 281 -23.50 -21.95 55.72
C ILE A 281 -23.78 -23.31 56.38
N GLU A 282 -23.89 -24.36 55.58
CA GLU A 282 -24.07 -25.73 56.04
C GLU A 282 -22.81 -26.37 56.64
N GLY A 283 -21.66 -25.61 56.64
CA GLY A 283 -20.37 -26.06 57.22
C GLY A 283 -19.62 -27.10 56.37
N PHE A 284 -20.10 -27.39 55.15
CA PHE A 284 -19.40 -28.34 54.25
C PHE A 284 -18.22 -27.73 53.53
N LEU A 285 -18.05 -26.42 53.59
CA LEU A 285 -16.97 -25.72 52.87
C LEU A 285 -16.28 -24.71 53.81
N PRO A 286 -14.96 -24.72 54.01
CA PRO A 286 -14.24 -23.69 54.73
C PRO A 286 -14.19 -22.38 53.90
N LEU A 287 -14.00 -21.24 54.57
CA LEU A 287 -13.98 -19.91 53.96
C LEU A 287 -12.85 -19.81 52.91
N SER A 288 -11.70 -20.40 53.20
CA SER A 288 -10.56 -20.46 52.27
C SER A 288 -10.92 -21.11 50.93
N GLN A 289 -11.66 -22.22 50.95
CA GLN A 289 -12.15 -22.89 49.74
C GLN A 289 -13.28 -22.12 49.06
N PHE A 290 -14.17 -21.45 49.83
CA PHE A 290 -15.15 -20.56 49.26
C PHE A 290 -14.52 -19.45 48.43
N VAL A 291 -13.50 -18.76 48.95
CA VAL A 291 -12.77 -17.69 48.22
C VAL A 291 -12.08 -18.26 46.98
N LEU A 292 -11.46 -19.44 47.08
CA LEU A 292 -10.82 -20.11 45.95
C LEU A 292 -11.83 -20.40 44.82
N PHE A 293 -12.95 -20.98 45.14
CA PHE A 293 -13.94 -21.36 44.11
C PHE A 293 -14.71 -20.17 43.57
N ASN A 294 -15.01 -19.17 44.39
CA ASN A 294 -15.66 -17.92 43.94
C ASN A 294 -14.77 -17.18 42.92
N THR A 295 -13.49 -17.03 43.22
CA THR A 295 -12.51 -16.44 42.26
C THR A 295 -12.35 -17.29 41.03
N ALA A 296 -12.34 -18.62 41.14
CA ALA A 296 -12.23 -19.51 39.98
C ALA A 296 -13.48 -19.45 39.06
N ILE A 297 -14.68 -19.30 39.60
CA ILE A 297 -15.95 -19.15 38.81
C ILE A 297 -15.89 -17.86 38.00
N THR A 298 -15.62 -16.73 38.64
CA THR A 298 -15.59 -15.42 37.97
C THR A 298 -14.47 -15.33 36.96
N ALA A 299 -13.27 -15.86 37.29
CA ALA A 299 -12.14 -15.92 36.39
C ALA A 299 -12.37 -16.88 35.19
N THR A 300 -13.10 -17.99 35.36
CA THR A 300 -13.45 -18.88 34.24
C THR A 300 -14.38 -18.20 33.24
N VAL A 301 -15.39 -17.46 33.70
CA VAL A 301 -16.28 -16.71 32.83
C VAL A 301 -15.51 -15.62 32.07
N SER A 302 -14.69 -14.84 32.73
CA SER A 302 -13.88 -13.79 32.09
C SER A 302 -12.83 -14.37 31.13
N GLY A 303 -12.21 -15.47 31.50
CA GLY A 303 -11.24 -16.19 30.66
C GLY A 303 -11.88 -16.77 29.39
N LEU A 304 -13.08 -17.35 29.48
CA LEU A 304 -13.86 -17.78 28.32
C LEU A 304 -14.20 -16.62 27.38
N PHE A 305 -14.60 -15.48 27.96
CA PHE A 305 -14.91 -14.29 27.20
C PHE A 305 -13.66 -13.79 26.43
N SER A 306 -12.53 -13.70 27.12
CA SER A 306 -11.23 -13.32 26.54
C SER A 306 -10.79 -14.30 25.44
N LEU A 307 -10.87 -15.60 25.68
CA LEU A 307 -10.51 -16.63 24.70
C LEU A 307 -11.35 -16.53 23.43
N ILE A 308 -12.66 -16.37 23.56
CA ILE A 308 -13.58 -16.21 22.43
C ILE A 308 -13.23 -14.93 21.64
N GLU A 309 -12.93 -13.83 22.33
CA GLU A 309 -12.56 -12.57 21.71
C GLU A 309 -11.26 -12.69 20.91
N GLN A 310 -10.26 -13.39 21.45
CA GLN A 310 -9.00 -13.66 20.73
C GLN A 310 -9.23 -14.54 19.50
N ILE A 311 -10.06 -15.59 19.57
CA ILE A 311 -10.41 -16.44 18.42
C ILE A 311 -11.12 -15.61 17.33
N VAL A 312 -12.06 -14.74 17.73
CA VAL A 312 -12.78 -13.87 16.82
C VAL A 312 -11.83 -12.86 16.15
N SER A 313 -10.94 -12.23 16.93
CA SER A 313 -9.91 -11.31 16.42
C SER A 313 -8.96 -12.01 15.44
N PHE A 314 -8.49 -13.19 15.76
CA PHE A 314 -7.67 -14.04 14.91
C PHE A 314 -8.34 -14.30 13.55
N ASN A 315 -9.60 -14.76 13.57
CA ASN A 315 -10.35 -15.03 12.35
C ASN A 315 -10.58 -13.78 11.49
N ARG A 316 -10.78 -12.61 12.13
CA ARG A 316 -10.89 -11.32 11.44
C ARG A 316 -9.59 -10.98 10.72
N SER A 317 -8.48 -11.08 11.41
CA SER A 317 -7.16 -10.73 10.87
C SER A 317 -6.73 -11.65 9.73
N ILE A 318 -7.08 -12.94 9.78
CA ILE A 318 -6.83 -13.88 8.67
C ILE A 318 -7.57 -13.44 7.40
N ARG A 319 -8.82 -12.98 7.51
CA ARG A 319 -9.57 -12.50 6.33
C ARG A 319 -8.93 -11.27 5.68
N PHE A 320 -8.37 -10.35 6.47
CA PHE A 320 -7.64 -9.21 5.94
C PHE A 320 -6.34 -9.62 5.25
N ILE A 321 -5.65 -10.62 5.79
CA ILE A 321 -4.46 -11.18 5.15
C ILE A 321 -4.77 -11.89 3.83
N ASP A 322 -5.98 -12.40 3.64
CA ASP A 322 -6.38 -12.98 2.36
C ASP A 322 -6.27 -11.98 1.20
N TYR A 323 -6.50 -10.68 1.45
CA TYR A 323 -6.28 -9.64 0.43
C TYR A 323 -4.80 -9.47 0.08
N LEU A 324 -3.90 -9.54 1.08
CA LEU A 324 -2.46 -9.51 0.83
C LEU A 324 -2.03 -10.70 -0.05
N PHE A 325 -2.46 -11.92 0.30
CA PHE A 325 -2.11 -13.10 -0.49
C PHE A 325 -2.73 -13.08 -1.89
N LYS A 326 -4.00 -12.64 -2.04
CA LYS A 326 -4.61 -12.44 -3.36
C LYS A 326 -3.81 -11.46 -4.21
N PHE A 327 -3.29 -10.39 -3.59
CA PHE A 327 -2.43 -9.44 -4.30
C PHE A 327 -1.07 -10.05 -4.65
N LEU A 328 -0.44 -10.79 -3.75
CA LEU A 328 0.85 -11.44 -4.01
C LEU A 328 0.73 -12.55 -5.06
N ASP A 329 -0.37 -13.28 -5.07
CA ASP A 329 -0.68 -14.33 -6.05
C ASP A 329 -1.23 -13.78 -7.37
N PHE A 330 -1.54 -12.48 -7.41
CA PHE A 330 -2.04 -11.86 -8.63
C PHE A 330 -1.00 -11.94 -9.74
N ASN A 331 -1.34 -12.64 -10.82
CA ASN A 331 -0.53 -12.74 -12.03
C ASN A 331 -1.34 -12.18 -13.21
N PRO A 332 -0.85 -11.11 -13.84
CA PRO A 332 -1.49 -10.57 -15.04
C PRO A 332 -1.52 -11.64 -16.15
N LYS A 333 -2.59 -11.64 -16.94
CA LYS A 333 -2.86 -12.70 -17.95
C LYS A 333 -1.77 -12.85 -19.02
N ASN A 334 -0.91 -11.84 -19.20
CA ASN A 334 0.08 -11.80 -20.29
C ASN A 334 1.54 -11.89 -19.85
N CYS A 335 1.83 -12.18 -18.58
CA CYS A 335 3.21 -12.41 -18.14
C CYS A 335 3.63 -13.84 -18.44
N ASN A 336 4.14 -14.10 -19.62
CA ASN A 336 4.78 -15.38 -19.97
C ASN A 336 6.15 -15.45 -19.26
N SER A 337 6.20 -16.08 -18.11
CA SER A 337 7.42 -16.27 -17.30
C SER A 337 8.46 -17.23 -17.91
N ASN A 338 8.16 -17.86 -19.05
CA ASN A 338 9.01 -18.91 -19.67
C ASN A 338 9.54 -18.55 -21.06
N LEU A 339 9.57 -17.26 -21.44
CA LEU A 339 10.19 -16.86 -22.71
C LEU A 339 11.71 -16.75 -22.55
N ASN A 340 12.45 -17.46 -23.39
CA ASN A 340 13.86 -17.16 -23.63
C ASN A 340 13.92 -15.81 -24.33
N TYR A 341 14.18 -14.73 -23.55
CA TYR A 341 14.26 -13.39 -24.09
C TYR A 341 15.44 -13.26 -25.06
N LEU A 342 15.19 -12.55 -26.16
CA LEU A 342 16.22 -12.20 -27.13
C LEU A 342 17.20 -11.20 -26.52
N LYS A 343 18.47 -11.39 -26.78
CA LYS A 343 19.51 -10.42 -26.40
C LYS A 343 19.53 -9.28 -27.42
N LEU A 344 19.67 -8.05 -26.96
CA LEU A 344 19.93 -6.88 -27.79
C LEU A 344 21.44 -6.73 -27.93
N SER A 345 21.91 -6.46 -29.15
CA SER A 345 23.30 -6.05 -29.39
C SER A 345 23.42 -4.55 -29.18
N PRO A 346 24.42 -4.05 -28.43
CA PRO A 346 24.64 -2.62 -28.25
C PRO A 346 25.01 -1.85 -29.55
N LEU A 347 25.35 -2.57 -30.60
CA LEU A 347 25.80 -2.05 -31.89
C LEU A 347 24.70 -2.05 -32.96
N ASP A 348 23.50 -2.48 -32.62
CA ASP A 348 22.39 -2.55 -33.59
C ASP A 348 21.75 -1.18 -33.83
N ASP A 349 21.45 -0.91 -35.09
CA ASP A 349 20.51 0.14 -35.47
C ASP A 349 19.11 -0.27 -35.07
N TYR A 350 18.48 0.50 -34.20
CA TYR A 350 17.16 0.14 -33.65
C TYR A 350 16.03 0.65 -34.54
N VAL A 351 15.54 -0.24 -35.42
CA VAL A 351 14.35 0.03 -36.26
C VAL A 351 13.11 -0.47 -35.54
N ILE A 352 12.18 0.44 -35.25
CA ILE A 352 10.90 0.08 -34.62
C ILE A 352 9.78 0.26 -35.63
N GLU A 353 8.91 -0.75 -35.75
CA GLU A 353 7.79 -0.72 -36.70
C GLU A 353 6.49 -1.06 -35.98
N PHE A 354 5.46 -0.26 -36.24
CA PHE A 354 4.07 -0.55 -35.93
C PHE A 354 3.42 -1.18 -37.17
N VAL A 355 2.83 -2.36 -37.04
CA VAL A 355 2.19 -3.09 -38.12
C VAL A 355 0.73 -3.30 -37.76
N ASP A 356 -0.17 -2.58 -38.43
CA ASP A 356 -1.62 -2.59 -38.25
C ASP A 356 -2.07 -2.45 -36.78
N VAL A 357 -1.38 -1.61 -36.05
CA VAL A 357 -1.60 -1.46 -34.61
C VAL A 357 -2.91 -0.72 -34.33
N SER A 358 -3.78 -1.38 -33.56
CA SER A 358 -4.97 -0.75 -32.99
C SER A 358 -4.99 -0.92 -31.48
N PHE A 359 -5.47 0.09 -30.76
CA PHE A 359 -5.51 0.07 -29.31
C PHE A 359 -6.77 0.74 -28.74
N LYS A 360 -7.27 0.14 -27.67
CA LYS A 360 -8.42 0.58 -26.90
C LYS A 360 -8.13 0.47 -25.42
N TYR A 361 -8.36 1.53 -24.65
CA TYR A 361 -8.22 1.53 -23.19
C TYR A 361 -9.27 0.63 -22.52
N TYR A 362 -8.96 0.16 -21.32
CA TYR A 362 -9.90 -0.63 -20.52
C TYR A 362 -11.21 0.14 -20.30
N GLY A 363 -12.34 -0.54 -20.54
CA GLY A 363 -13.68 0.07 -20.39
C GLY A 363 -14.08 1.13 -21.43
N ALA A 364 -13.17 1.55 -22.35
CA ALA A 364 -13.52 2.51 -23.39
C ALA A 364 -14.42 1.87 -24.47
N SER A 365 -15.32 2.64 -25.05
CA SER A 365 -16.16 2.21 -26.19
C SER A 365 -15.44 2.33 -27.55
N CYS A 366 -14.52 3.30 -27.67
CA CYS A 366 -13.84 3.63 -28.92
C CYS A 366 -12.35 3.28 -28.92
N TYR A 367 -11.80 3.01 -30.08
CA TYR A 367 -10.37 2.85 -30.27
C TYR A 367 -9.66 4.20 -30.18
N SER A 368 -8.55 4.24 -29.43
CA SER A 368 -7.66 5.41 -29.35
C SER A 368 -6.64 5.44 -30.49
N LEU A 369 -6.28 4.27 -31.04
CA LEU A 369 -5.50 4.13 -32.27
C LEU A 369 -6.16 3.07 -33.15
N LYS A 370 -6.15 3.26 -34.48
CA LYS A 370 -6.77 2.38 -35.46
C LYS A 370 -5.85 2.13 -36.65
N ASN A 371 -5.44 0.88 -36.85
CA ASN A 371 -4.64 0.42 -37.97
C ASN A 371 -3.44 1.32 -38.28
N VAL A 372 -2.66 1.63 -37.24
CA VAL A 372 -1.49 2.50 -37.35
C VAL A 372 -0.34 1.67 -37.93
N ASN A 373 0.21 2.15 -39.03
CA ASN A 373 1.43 1.65 -39.65
C ASN A 373 2.48 2.76 -39.62
N LEU A 374 3.63 2.49 -38.98
CA LEU A 374 4.65 3.50 -38.75
C LEU A 374 6.01 2.83 -38.58
N LYS A 375 7.07 3.46 -39.11
CA LYS A 375 8.44 3.00 -39.00
C LYS A 375 9.35 4.09 -38.52
N PHE A 376 10.05 3.84 -37.42
CA PHE A 376 11.10 4.69 -36.88
C PHE A 376 12.47 4.22 -37.38
N LYS A 377 13.20 5.10 -38.06
CA LYS A 377 14.56 4.79 -38.54
C LYS A 377 15.61 5.34 -37.54
N PRO A 378 16.76 4.68 -37.41
CA PRO A 378 17.85 5.16 -36.57
C PRO A 378 18.29 6.58 -36.97
N GLY A 379 18.58 7.41 -35.96
CA GLY A 379 19.07 8.78 -36.16
C GLY A 379 18.01 9.77 -36.68
N GLN A 380 16.77 9.38 -36.89
CA GLN A 380 15.70 10.21 -37.44
C GLN A 380 15.07 11.09 -36.36
N LYS A 381 14.82 12.36 -36.64
CA LYS A 381 13.99 13.26 -35.83
C LYS A 381 12.56 13.25 -36.36
N ILE A 382 11.62 12.76 -35.56
CA ILE A 382 10.22 12.59 -35.92
C ILE A 382 9.34 13.50 -35.05
N CYS A 383 8.45 14.24 -35.69
CA CYS A 383 7.46 15.07 -35.00
C CYS A 383 6.07 14.47 -35.13
N LEU A 384 5.42 14.20 -33.99
CA LEU A 384 3.99 13.85 -33.96
C LEU A 384 3.16 15.10 -33.77
N VAL A 385 2.28 15.37 -34.72
CA VAL A 385 1.35 16.51 -34.66
C VAL A 385 -0.10 16.01 -34.71
N GLY A 386 -1.04 16.83 -34.26
CA GLY A 386 -2.47 16.51 -34.25
C GLY A 386 -3.20 17.18 -33.10
N GLU A 387 -4.52 17.20 -33.18
CA GLU A 387 -5.37 17.77 -32.15
C GLU A 387 -5.29 17.00 -30.80
N ASN A 388 -5.78 17.63 -29.73
CA ASN A 388 -5.88 16.95 -28.44
C ASN A 388 -6.80 15.73 -28.56
N GLY A 389 -6.40 14.58 -27.98
CA GLY A 389 -7.15 13.33 -28.09
C GLY A 389 -6.95 12.58 -29.42
N SER A 390 -6.06 13.03 -30.31
CA SER A 390 -5.79 12.31 -31.58
C SER A 390 -5.08 10.97 -31.43
N GLY A 391 -4.49 10.66 -30.24
CA GLY A 391 -3.81 9.41 -29.95
C GLY A 391 -2.28 9.49 -29.81
N LYS A 392 -1.68 10.69 -29.85
CA LYS A 392 -0.21 10.90 -29.76
C LYS A 392 0.42 10.27 -28.51
N THR A 393 -0.06 10.62 -27.33
CA THR A 393 0.44 10.05 -26.06
C THR A 393 0.15 8.55 -25.96
N THR A 394 -0.96 8.07 -26.55
CA THR A 394 -1.26 6.62 -26.62
C THR A 394 -0.22 5.89 -27.46
N LEU A 395 0.21 6.46 -28.59
CA LEU A 395 1.26 5.90 -29.44
C LEU A 395 2.58 5.79 -28.67
N ILE A 396 2.98 6.83 -27.93
CA ILE A 396 4.16 6.79 -27.06
C ILE A 396 4.04 5.70 -25.99
N LYS A 397 2.89 5.58 -25.33
CA LYS A 397 2.67 4.56 -24.30
C LYS A 397 2.78 3.13 -24.86
N LEU A 398 2.32 2.88 -26.07
CA LEU A 398 2.51 1.61 -26.76
C LEU A 398 3.98 1.39 -27.17
N LEU A 399 4.63 2.42 -27.68
CA LEU A 399 6.06 2.38 -28.03
C LEU A 399 6.93 2.04 -26.83
N LEU A 400 6.60 2.57 -25.65
CA LEU A 400 7.31 2.28 -24.39
C LEU A 400 6.86 0.98 -23.73
N ARG A 401 5.97 0.23 -24.38
CA ARG A 401 5.40 -1.00 -23.83
C ARG A 401 4.78 -0.80 -22.44
N VAL A 402 4.15 0.37 -22.22
CA VAL A 402 3.31 0.67 -21.05
C VAL A 402 1.98 -0.06 -21.18
N TYR A 403 1.47 -0.12 -22.41
CA TYR A 403 0.31 -0.91 -22.84
C TYR A 403 0.69 -1.85 -23.97
N GLU A 404 -0.11 -2.89 -24.15
CA GLU A 404 -0.01 -3.79 -25.27
C GLU A 404 -1.09 -3.44 -26.33
N PRO A 405 -0.82 -3.57 -27.63
CA PRO A 405 -1.82 -3.31 -28.65
C PRO A 405 -2.99 -4.29 -28.54
N THR A 406 -4.21 -3.80 -28.83
CA THR A 406 -5.41 -4.66 -28.87
C THR A 406 -5.36 -5.57 -30.11
N SER A 407 -4.83 -5.08 -31.24
CA SER A 407 -4.55 -5.85 -32.47
C SER A 407 -3.35 -5.25 -33.19
N GLY A 408 -2.74 -6.02 -34.09
CA GLY A 408 -1.47 -5.69 -34.71
C GLY A 408 -0.28 -6.03 -33.84
N ILE A 409 0.92 -5.67 -34.28
CA ILE A 409 2.17 -5.92 -33.57
C ILE A 409 3.11 -4.72 -33.65
N ILE A 410 3.95 -4.58 -32.65
CA ILE A 410 5.08 -3.65 -32.66
C ILE A 410 6.35 -4.49 -32.73
N THR A 411 7.24 -4.15 -33.62
CA THR A 411 8.49 -4.90 -33.82
C THR A 411 9.71 -4.02 -33.56
N LEU A 412 10.77 -4.66 -33.10
CA LEU A 412 12.12 -4.10 -33.02
C LEU A 412 13.03 -4.96 -33.89
N ASN A 413 13.62 -4.35 -34.92
CA ASN A 413 14.44 -5.04 -35.93
C ASN A 413 13.70 -6.26 -36.52
N GLY A 414 12.41 -6.10 -36.86
CA GLY A 414 11.56 -7.14 -37.44
C GLY A 414 11.06 -8.21 -36.47
N ARG A 415 11.42 -8.15 -35.21
CA ARG A 415 10.98 -9.10 -34.16
C ARG A 415 10.02 -8.43 -33.19
N ASN A 416 8.94 -9.13 -32.81
CA ASN A 416 7.95 -8.60 -31.88
C ASN A 416 8.64 -8.18 -30.56
N ILE A 417 8.30 -6.97 -30.07
CA ILE A 417 8.90 -6.41 -28.84
C ILE A 417 8.61 -7.26 -27.59
N ASN A 418 7.61 -8.11 -27.62
CA ASN A 418 7.28 -9.01 -26.52
C ASN A 418 8.30 -10.15 -26.33
N TYR A 419 9.17 -10.39 -27.29
CA TYR A 419 10.26 -11.36 -27.16
C TYR A 419 11.52 -10.80 -26.46
N TYR A 420 11.52 -9.51 -26.11
CA TYR A 420 12.61 -8.89 -25.36
C TYR A 420 12.22 -8.70 -23.89
N ASP A 421 13.20 -8.82 -22.98
CA ASP A 421 12.99 -8.40 -21.60
C ASP A 421 12.57 -6.94 -21.54
N ILE A 422 11.56 -6.64 -20.72
CA ILE A 422 10.95 -5.31 -20.67
C ILE A 422 11.93 -4.22 -20.20
N ASN A 423 12.84 -4.57 -19.30
CA ASN A 423 13.83 -3.62 -18.79
C ASN A 423 14.89 -3.34 -19.83
N VAL A 424 15.34 -4.38 -20.56
CA VAL A 424 16.30 -4.26 -21.65
C VAL A 424 15.69 -3.44 -22.78
N TYR A 425 14.44 -3.70 -23.16
CA TYR A 425 13.72 -2.92 -24.17
C TYR A 425 13.56 -1.45 -23.75
N ARG A 426 13.11 -1.18 -22.53
CA ARG A 426 12.94 0.18 -22.00
C ARG A 426 14.24 0.93 -21.78
N ALA A 427 15.36 0.23 -21.65
CA ALA A 427 16.68 0.88 -21.59
C ALA A 427 17.03 1.62 -22.88
N LEU A 428 16.42 1.24 -24.02
CA LEU A 428 16.60 1.93 -25.32
C LEU A 428 16.00 3.34 -25.35
N PHE A 429 15.14 3.71 -24.40
CA PHE A 429 14.40 4.97 -24.43
C PHE A 429 14.78 5.89 -23.27
N SER A 430 15.00 7.16 -23.58
CA SER A 430 14.93 8.27 -22.63
C SER A 430 13.64 9.02 -22.86
N THR A 431 12.88 9.34 -21.82
CA THR A 431 11.54 9.93 -21.98
C THR A 431 11.34 11.12 -21.04
N VAL A 432 10.80 12.21 -21.59
CA VAL A 432 10.23 13.32 -20.83
C VAL A 432 8.73 13.35 -21.13
N PHE A 433 7.90 13.04 -20.15
CA PHE A 433 6.44 13.12 -20.27
C PHE A 433 5.96 14.56 -20.05
N GLN A 434 4.76 14.88 -20.51
CA GLN A 434 4.10 16.17 -20.29
C GLN A 434 3.94 16.51 -18.81
N ASP A 435 3.56 15.50 -18.01
CA ASP A 435 3.39 15.53 -16.56
C ASP A 435 4.58 14.84 -15.85
N PHE A 436 5.78 15.32 -16.10
CA PHE A 436 6.99 14.76 -15.49
C PHE A 436 7.01 14.96 -13.97
N ILE A 437 7.59 13.98 -13.25
CA ILE A 437 7.62 13.99 -11.80
C ILE A 437 8.65 14.98 -11.26
N HIS A 438 8.24 15.83 -10.32
CA HIS A 438 9.09 16.66 -9.48
C HIS A 438 9.54 15.83 -8.29
N TYR A 439 10.78 15.32 -8.32
CA TYR A 439 11.33 14.59 -7.18
C TYR A 439 11.90 15.57 -6.16
N TYR A 440 11.44 15.51 -4.93
CA TYR A 440 11.95 16.34 -3.82
C TYR A 440 13.27 15.77 -3.28
N PHE A 441 14.28 15.75 -4.14
CA PHE A 441 15.66 15.37 -3.88
C PHE A 441 16.57 16.53 -4.22
N ASP A 442 17.89 16.39 -3.99
CA ASP A 442 18.87 17.34 -4.50
C ASP A 442 18.92 17.35 -6.04
N VAL A 443 19.46 18.42 -6.61
CA VAL A 443 19.54 18.62 -8.07
C VAL A 443 20.30 17.48 -8.75
N LYS A 444 21.46 17.08 -8.18
CA LYS A 444 22.29 16.00 -8.71
C LYS A 444 21.49 14.68 -8.80
N SER A 445 20.83 14.29 -7.73
CA SER A 445 19.97 13.10 -7.71
C SER A 445 18.83 13.20 -8.70
N ASN A 446 18.19 14.36 -8.84
CA ASN A 446 17.13 14.61 -9.81
C ASN A 446 17.55 14.35 -11.25
N ILE A 447 18.78 14.71 -11.62
CA ILE A 447 19.32 14.46 -12.96
C ILE A 447 19.81 13.01 -13.06
N ALA A 448 20.54 12.52 -12.05
CA ALA A 448 21.20 11.22 -12.07
C ALA A 448 20.24 10.02 -12.01
N ILE A 449 18.99 10.20 -11.56
CA ILE A 449 17.92 9.19 -11.61
C ILE A 449 17.71 8.62 -13.02
N GLY A 450 18.08 9.37 -14.08
CA GLY A 450 18.05 8.87 -15.46
C GLY A 450 18.89 7.60 -15.66
N ASN A 451 19.98 7.44 -14.89
CA ASN A 451 20.82 6.23 -14.87
C ASN A 451 21.44 6.03 -13.48
N ILE A 452 20.76 5.27 -12.63
CA ILE A 452 21.14 5.08 -11.22
C ILE A 452 22.54 4.48 -11.07
N SER A 453 23.00 3.65 -12.02
CA SER A 453 24.36 3.08 -11.97
C SER A 453 25.47 4.12 -12.04
N GLN A 454 25.17 5.33 -12.51
CA GLN A 454 26.10 6.45 -12.66
C GLN A 454 25.78 7.63 -11.72
N ILE A 455 24.99 7.41 -10.67
CA ILE A 455 24.47 8.46 -9.77
C ILE A 455 25.59 9.29 -9.09
N SER A 456 26.76 8.68 -8.85
CA SER A 456 27.92 9.33 -8.23
C SER A 456 28.75 10.16 -9.22
N ASN A 457 28.49 10.06 -10.54
CA ASN A 457 29.29 10.73 -11.55
C ASN A 457 28.86 12.19 -11.76
N ILE A 458 29.40 13.09 -10.95
CA ILE A 458 29.02 14.52 -10.95
C ILE A 458 29.40 15.21 -12.27
N GLU A 459 30.51 14.83 -12.91
CA GLU A 459 30.93 15.45 -14.18
C GLU A 459 29.93 15.14 -15.30
N ARG A 460 29.40 13.93 -15.32
CA ARG A 460 28.34 13.54 -16.26
C ARG A 460 27.02 14.28 -15.98
N VAL A 461 26.70 14.50 -14.70
CA VAL A 461 25.55 15.33 -14.30
C VAL A 461 25.72 16.76 -14.80
N LYS A 462 26.89 17.38 -14.58
CA LYS A 462 27.17 18.72 -15.06
C LYS A 462 27.15 18.82 -16.59
N ASN A 463 27.65 17.80 -17.30
CA ASN A 463 27.57 17.76 -18.75
C ASN A 463 26.12 17.71 -19.26
N ALA A 464 25.28 16.88 -18.64
CA ALA A 464 23.84 16.79 -18.98
C ALA A 464 23.12 18.13 -18.72
N SER A 465 23.41 18.80 -17.60
CA SER A 465 22.77 20.08 -17.26
C SER A 465 23.26 21.23 -18.16
N ARG A 466 24.52 21.24 -18.59
CA ARG A 466 25.07 22.21 -19.57
C ARG A 466 24.38 22.07 -20.92
N LYS A 467 24.20 20.83 -21.42
CA LYS A 467 23.46 20.57 -22.66
C LYS A 467 22.01 21.10 -22.64
N THR A 468 21.42 21.31 -21.46
CA THR A 468 20.05 21.81 -21.28
C THR A 468 19.95 23.23 -20.77
N PHE A 469 21.08 23.91 -20.63
CA PHE A 469 21.18 25.25 -20.00
C PHE A 469 20.60 25.27 -18.57
N ALA A 470 20.55 24.12 -17.89
CA ALA A 470 20.10 24.03 -16.51
C ALA A 470 21.21 24.52 -15.55
N ASP A 471 22.48 24.34 -15.88
CA ASP A 471 23.65 24.82 -15.13
C ASP A 471 23.56 26.32 -14.82
N ASN A 472 23.03 27.15 -15.73
CA ASN A 472 22.90 28.60 -15.58
C ASN A 472 22.12 29.02 -14.33
N PHE A 473 21.17 28.25 -13.88
CA PHE A 473 20.42 28.56 -12.66
C PHE A 473 20.88 27.68 -11.48
N ILE A 474 21.35 26.46 -11.72
CA ILE A 474 21.85 25.56 -10.68
C ILE A 474 23.06 26.17 -9.97
N GLU A 475 24.00 26.78 -10.73
CA GLU A 475 25.18 27.43 -10.18
C GLU A 475 24.86 28.66 -9.30
N LYS A 476 23.66 29.24 -9.45
CA LYS A 476 23.18 30.35 -8.62
C LYS A 476 22.58 29.86 -7.28
N TYR A 477 22.33 28.61 -7.15
CA TYR A 477 21.85 28.07 -5.88
C TYR A 477 22.98 27.99 -4.85
N LYS A 478 22.67 28.27 -3.59
CA LYS A 478 23.67 28.35 -2.50
C LYS A 478 24.58 27.11 -2.42
N ASN A 479 23.99 25.92 -2.61
CA ASN A 479 24.69 24.64 -2.56
C ASN A 479 24.88 24.00 -3.96
N GLY A 480 24.64 24.75 -5.05
CA GLY A 480 24.78 24.25 -6.42
C GLY A 480 23.99 22.96 -6.65
N TYR A 481 24.67 21.91 -7.09
CA TYR A 481 24.07 20.59 -7.39
C TYR A 481 23.61 19.80 -6.17
N GLU A 482 24.07 20.13 -4.96
CA GLU A 482 23.63 19.51 -3.70
C GLU A 482 22.43 20.27 -3.08
N THR A 483 21.85 21.24 -3.78
CA THR A 483 20.66 21.97 -3.33
C THR A 483 19.44 21.08 -3.39
N ASN A 484 18.74 20.94 -2.27
CA ASN A 484 17.46 20.24 -2.20
C ASN A 484 16.36 21.01 -2.93
N LEU A 485 15.50 20.29 -3.66
CA LEU A 485 14.38 20.86 -4.40
C LEU A 485 13.06 20.51 -3.73
N GLY A 486 12.12 21.47 -3.73
CA GLY A 486 10.80 21.33 -3.10
C GLY A 486 10.79 21.62 -1.59
N LYS A 487 10.06 22.64 -1.19
CA LYS A 487 10.01 23.15 0.21
C LYS A 487 9.17 22.33 1.16
N ASP A 488 8.62 21.19 0.74
CA ASP A 488 7.72 20.40 1.59
C ASP A 488 8.45 19.58 2.66
N PHE A 489 9.77 19.33 2.48
CA PHE A 489 10.57 18.48 3.39
C PHE A 489 11.80 19.16 4.00
N PHE A 490 12.31 20.23 3.39
CA PHE A 490 13.55 20.88 3.82
C PHE A 490 13.38 22.40 3.87
N ASP A 491 13.78 23.01 4.95
CA ASP A 491 13.65 24.47 5.18
C ASP A 491 14.52 25.29 4.22
N ASP A 492 15.69 24.75 3.83
CA ASP A 492 16.67 25.38 2.93
C ASP A 492 16.48 25.01 1.45
N ALA A 493 15.41 24.27 1.13
CA ALA A 493 15.14 23.85 -0.24
C ALA A 493 14.71 25.01 -1.14
N VAL A 494 15.06 24.88 -2.41
CA VAL A 494 14.63 25.80 -3.47
C VAL A 494 13.41 25.23 -4.20
N GLU A 495 12.45 26.09 -4.51
CA GLU A 495 11.33 25.74 -5.39
C GLU A 495 11.64 26.23 -6.81
N PRO A 496 12.02 25.35 -7.75
CA PRO A 496 12.28 25.74 -9.14
C PRO A 496 11.00 26.23 -9.84
N SER A 497 11.15 27.16 -10.78
CA SER A 497 10.05 27.49 -11.69
C SER A 497 9.71 26.28 -12.59
N ILE A 498 8.51 26.28 -13.19
CA ILE A 498 8.08 25.20 -14.10
C ILE A 498 9.11 24.99 -15.22
N GLY A 499 9.66 26.07 -15.80
CA GLY A 499 10.68 26.00 -16.82
C GLY A 499 12.03 25.42 -16.31
N GLN A 500 12.41 25.72 -15.06
CA GLN A 500 13.59 25.12 -14.44
C GLN A 500 13.39 23.63 -14.17
N TRP A 501 12.23 23.24 -13.65
CA TRP A 501 11.86 21.84 -13.49
C TRP A 501 11.91 21.08 -14.81
N GLN A 502 11.44 21.69 -15.89
CA GLN A 502 11.45 21.08 -17.22
C GLN A 502 12.87 20.87 -17.74
N LYS A 503 13.77 21.85 -17.57
CA LYS A 503 15.20 21.71 -17.92
C LYS A 503 15.87 20.59 -17.11
N ILE A 504 15.54 20.44 -15.83
CA ILE A 504 16.00 19.32 -14.99
C ILE A 504 15.48 17.98 -15.56
N ALA A 505 14.20 17.91 -15.95
CA ALA A 505 13.62 16.70 -16.53
C ALA A 505 14.27 16.33 -17.88
N VAL A 506 14.57 17.30 -18.73
CA VAL A 506 15.31 17.07 -19.97
C VAL A 506 16.76 16.67 -19.68
N SER A 507 17.43 17.28 -18.68
CA SER A 507 18.77 16.87 -18.23
C SER A 507 18.80 15.40 -17.79
N ARG A 508 17.77 14.96 -17.07
CA ARG A 508 17.56 13.56 -16.66
C ARG A 508 17.50 12.62 -17.87
N ALA A 509 16.75 13.00 -18.90
CA ALA A 509 16.64 12.22 -20.12
C ALA A 509 17.96 12.17 -20.91
N ILE A 510 18.70 13.28 -20.98
CA ILE A 510 20.02 13.34 -21.62
C ILE A 510 21.06 12.53 -20.84
N PHE A 511 21.04 12.60 -19.51
CA PHE A 511 21.93 11.83 -18.63
C PHE A 511 21.80 10.32 -18.82
N LYS A 512 20.63 9.82 -19.19
CA LYS A 512 20.38 8.40 -19.46
C LYS A 512 21.17 7.90 -20.68
N GLU A 513 21.45 8.76 -21.67
CA GLU A 513 22.18 8.43 -22.93
C GLU A 513 21.57 7.29 -23.74
N ALA A 514 20.26 7.12 -23.68
CA ALA A 514 19.56 6.12 -24.49
C ALA A 514 19.62 6.48 -25.99
N PRO A 515 19.59 5.48 -26.90
CA PRO A 515 19.61 5.71 -28.34
C PRO A 515 18.36 6.40 -28.88
N ILE A 516 17.22 6.29 -28.18
CA ILE A 516 15.94 6.89 -28.57
C ILE A 516 15.49 7.87 -27.49
N LEU A 517 15.31 9.14 -27.87
CA LEU A 517 14.78 10.20 -26.99
C LEU A 517 13.33 10.50 -27.35
N ILE A 518 12.45 10.48 -26.36
CA ILE A 518 11.04 10.82 -26.50
C ILE A 518 10.73 12.06 -25.67
N LEU A 519 10.14 13.08 -26.30
CA LEU A 519 9.74 14.33 -25.65
C LEU A 519 8.23 14.56 -25.89
N ASP A 520 7.43 14.39 -24.86
CA ASP A 520 5.98 14.59 -24.93
C ASP A 520 5.66 16.03 -24.49
N GLU A 521 5.36 16.91 -25.44
CA GLU A 521 5.08 18.33 -25.26
C GLU A 521 6.09 19.08 -24.38
N PRO A 522 7.38 19.04 -24.72
CA PRO A 522 8.43 19.57 -23.84
C PRO A 522 8.40 21.10 -23.66
N THR A 523 7.47 21.80 -24.28
CA THR A 523 7.38 23.28 -24.27
C THR A 523 6.01 23.81 -23.82
N ALA A 524 5.09 22.96 -23.32
CA ALA A 524 3.71 23.33 -23.07
C ALA A 524 3.51 24.50 -22.07
N ALA A 525 4.44 24.70 -21.13
CA ALA A 525 4.34 25.70 -20.06
C ALA A 525 5.52 26.69 -20.04
N LEU A 526 6.26 26.83 -21.18
CA LEU A 526 7.45 27.66 -21.27
C LEU A 526 7.16 29.02 -21.90
N ASP A 527 7.94 30.01 -21.47
CA ASP A 527 8.07 31.27 -22.18
C ASP A 527 8.80 31.08 -23.53
N PRO A 528 8.70 32.01 -24.48
CA PRO A 528 9.30 31.89 -25.82
C PRO A 528 10.81 31.65 -25.80
N LYS A 529 11.53 32.22 -24.82
CA LYS A 529 12.98 32.07 -24.70
C LYS A 529 13.37 30.66 -24.24
N ALA A 530 12.70 30.17 -23.21
CA ALA A 530 12.92 28.82 -22.71
C ALA A 530 12.53 27.75 -23.75
N GLU A 531 11.52 28.02 -24.55
CA GLU A 531 11.13 27.18 -25.67
C GLU A 531 12.22 27.11 -26.75
N GLU A 532 12.75 28.26 -27.16
CA GLU A 532 13.86 28.34 -28.12
C GLU A 532 15.06 27.54 -27.63
N GLU A 533 15.37 27.60 -26.33
CA GLU A 533 16.44 26.81 -25.72
C GLU A 533 16.18 25.29 -25.83
N ILE A 534 14.94 24.81 -25.60
CA ILE A 534 14.58 23.41 -25.79
C ILE A 534 14.73 22.98 -27.26
N PHE A 535 14.31 23.82 -28.20
CA PHE A 535 14.48 23.53 -29.62
C PHE A 535 15.96 23.50 -30.03
N LYS A 536 16.81 24.39 -29.51
CA LYS A 536 18.26 24.32 -29.69
C LYS A 536 18.86 23.02 -29.13
N ILE A 537 18.32 22.54 -28.00
CA ILE A 537 18.74 21.23 -27.44
C ILE A 537 18.42 20.12 -28.45
N ILE A 538 17.18 20.08 -28.96
CA ILE A 538 16.74 19.06 -29.92
C ILE A 538 17.57 19.11 -31.21
N ASP A 539 17.88 20.31 -31.68
CA ASP A 539 18.65 20.49 -32.91
C ASP A 539 20.11 20.07 -32.75
N ASN A 540 20.72 20.36 -31.59
CA ASN A 540 22.13 20.05 -31.27
C ASN A 540 22.35 18.61 -30.80
N LEU A 541 21.30 17.76 -30.73
CA LEU A 541 21.47 16.35 -30.42
C LEU A 541 22.27 15.62 -31.50
N GLU A 542 23.08 14.68 -31.06
CA GLU A 542 23.93 13.87 -31.95
C GLU A 542 23.09 13.20 -33.05
N LYS A 543 23.59 13.22 -34.30
CA LYS A 543 22.89 12.72 -35.49
C LYS A 543 22.54 11.23 -35.46
N ASN A 544 23.17 10.48 -34.57
CA ASN A 544 22.91 9.04 -34.36
C ASN A 544 21.79 8.78 -33.35
N LYS A 545 21.22 9.79 -32.69
CA LYS A 545 20.08 9.62 -31.80
C LYS A 545 18.76 9.76 -32.52
N THR A 546 17.88 8.77 -32.37
CA THR A 546 16.51 8.88 -32.83
C THR A 546 15.73 9.75 -31.84
N VAL A 547 15.03 10.76 -32.34
CA VAL A 547 14.25 11.69 -31.53
C VAL A 547 12.79 11.65 -31.95
N LEU A 548 11.91 11.34 -31.03
CA LEU A 548 10.46 11.44 -31.22
C LEU A 548 9.94 12.57 -30.33
N PHE A 549 9.36 13.60 -30.90
CA PHE A 549 8.77 14.67 -30.08
C PHE A 549 7.33 14.99 -30.50
N ILE A 550 6.50 15.23 -29.52
CA ILE A 550 5.16 15.78 -29.72
C ILE A 550 5.23 17.28 -29.57
N SER A 551 4.65 17.98 -30.50
CA SER A 551 4.48 19.44 -30.38
C SER A 551 3.10 19.89 -30.87
N HIS A 552 2.51 20.78 -30.08
CA HIS A 552 1.34 21.56 -30.49
C HIS A 552 1.73 22.82 -31.26
N ARG A 553 3.02 23.17 -31.33
CA ARG A 553 3.52 24.32 -32.06
C ARG A 553 4.11 23.88 -33.40
N MET A 554 3.43 24.29 -34.46
CA MET A 554 3.78 23.87 -35.82
C MET A 554 5.14 24.40 -36.29
N CYS A 555 5.66 25.46 -35.66
CA CYS A 555 7.02 25.99 -35.96
C CYS A 555 8.12 24.96 -35.62
N SER A 556 7.94 24.18 -34.57
CA SER A 556 8.91 23.16 -34.16
C SER A 556 8.91 21.94 -35.09
N ALA A 557 7.82 21.66 -35.78
CA ALA A 557 7.75 20.56 -36.73
C ALA A 557 8.76 20.71 -37.90
N LYS A 558 9.26 21.93 -38.16
CA LYS A 558 10.31 22.16 -39.15
C LYS A 558 11.68 21.55 -38.80
N LEU A 559 11.90 21.25 -37.51
CA LEU A 559 13.11 20.59 -37.02
C LEU A 559 13.13 19.08 -37.25
N ALA A 560 12.01 18.54 -37.64
CA ALA A 560 11.86 17.10 -37.86
C ALA A 560 12.23 16.71 -39.30
N ASP A 561 12.90 15.56 -39.43
CA ASP A 561 13.14 14.91 -40.73
C ASP A 561 11.85 14.33 -41.29
N GLU A 562 10.91 13.99 -40.39
CA GLU A 562 9.62 13.45 -40.76
C GLU A 562 8.53 13.91 -39.80
N ILE A 563 7.39 14.30 -40.34
CA ILE A 563 6.21 14.75 -39.60
C ILE A 563 5.12 13.73 -39.81
N ILE A 564 4.44 13.35 -38.71
CA ILE A 564 3.33 12.41 -38.71
C ILE A 564 2.13 13.14 -38.12
N LEU A 565 1.06 13.28 -38.93
CA LEU A 565 -0.18 13.89 -38.50
C LEU A 565 -1.18 12.81 -38.11
N LEU A 566 -1.58 12.83 -36.82
CA LEU A 566 -2.60 11.96 -36.28
C LEU A 566 -3.94 12.68 -36.16
N GLU A 567 -5.01 12.05 -36.62
CA GLU A 567 -6.39 12.49 -36.41
C GLU A 567 -7.27 11.29 -36.06
N LYS A 568 -8.03 11.41 -34.96
CA LYS A 568 -8.97 10.37 -34.49
C LYS A 568 -8.40 8.94 -34.48
N GLY A 569 -7.14 8.84 -34.04
CA GLY A 569 -6.42 7.58 -33.90
C GLY A 569 -5.85 7.00 -35.19
N LYS A 570 -5.83 7.74 -36.28
CA LYS A 570 -5.25 7.33 -37.57
C LYS A 570 -4.16 8.28 -38.03
N ILE A 571 -3.16 7.78 -38.74
CA ILE A 571 -2.20 8.61 -39.47
C ILE A 571 -2.91 9.06 -40.76
N ILE A 572 -3.03 10.37 -40.95
CA ILE A 572 -3.68 10.95 -42.14
C ILE A 572 -2.69 11.57 -43.10
N GLU A 573 -1.58 12.11 -42.62
CA GLU A 573 -0.50 12.65 -43.43
C GLU A 573 0.86 12.31 -42.81
N GLN A 574 1.84 12.02 -43.67
CA GLN A 574 3.20 11.70 -43.28
C GLN A 574 4.18 12.22 -44.33
N GLY A 575 5.25 12.90 -43.93
CA GLY A 575 6.26 13.40 -44.85
C GLY A 575 7.09 14.54 -44.27
N ILE A 576 7.90 15.17 -45.09
CA ILE A 576 8.71 16.33 -44.68
C ILE A 576 7.86 17.62 -44.72
N HIS A 577 8.26 18.63 -43.92
CA HIS A 577 7.54 19.90 -43.84
C HIS A 577 7.21 20.54 -45.18
N THR A 578 8.21 20.61 -46.10
CA THR A 578 8.06 21.26 -47.39
C THR A 578 7.03 20.57 -48.29
N ASP A 579 6.93 19.25 -48.23
CA ASP A 579 6.03 18.47 -49.05
C ASP A 579 4.59 18.53 -48.54
N LEU A 580 4.43 18.43 -47.21
CA LEU A 580 3.13 18.55 -46.54
C LEU A 580 2.51 19.95 -46.74
N ILE A 581 3.32 20.99 -46.77
CA ILE A 581 2.87 22.38 -47.07
C ILE A 581 2.39 22.46 -48.53
N LYS A 582 3.12 21.83 -49.49
CA LYS A 582 2.73 21.82 -50.90
C LYS A 582 1.46 21.03 -51.17
N GLN A 583 1.21 19.94 -50.43
CA GLN A 583 0.00 19.11 -50.55
C GLN A 583 -1.28 19.86 -50.18
N LYS A 584 -1.19 20.99 -49.44
CA LYS A 584 -2.34 21.79 -48.99
C LYS A 584 -3.38 20.98 -48.21
N GLY A 585 -2.95 19.93 -47.52
CA GLY A 585 -3.79 19.07 -46.70
C GLY A 585 -4.03 19.66 -45.28
N LYS A 586 -4.43 18.80 -44.36
CA LYS A 586 -4.75 19.16 -42.96
C LYS A 586 -3.55 19.76 -42.24
N TYR A 587 -2.33 19.25 -42.47
CA TYR A 587 -1.11 19.80 -41.91
C TYR A 587 -0.91 21.27 -42.35
N HIS A 588 -1.12 21.57 -43.63
CA HIS A 588 -1.03 22.93 -44.15
C HIS A 588 -2.09 23.86 -43.50
N GLU A 589 -3.33 23.39 -43.33
CA GLU A 589 -4.37 24.16 -42.64
C GLU A 589 -3.96 24.48 -41.20
N MET A 590 -3.53 23.48 -40.43
CA MET A 590 -3.10 23.66 -39.04
C MET A 590 -1.89 24.61 -38.94
N TYR A 591 -0.92 24.48 -39.85
CA TYR A 591 0.25 25.36 -39.91
C TYR A 591 -0.18 26.83 -40.15
N ASN A 592 -1.02 27.09 -41.15
CA ASN A 592 -1.48 28.43 -41.47
C ASN A 592 -2.34 29.04 -40.38
N MET A 593 -3.19 28.27 -39.71
CA MET A 593 -3.96 28.72 -38.55
C MET A 593 -3.05 29.24 -37.43
N GLN A 594 -1.95 28.58 -37.16
CA GLN A 594 -0.97 29.02 -36.15
C GLN A 594 -0.13 30.19 -36.66
N ALA A 595 0.35 30.16 -37.90
CA ALA A 595 1.14 31.23 -38.49
C ALA A 595 0.36 32.57 -38.52
N LYS A 596 -0.92 32.55 -38.83
CA LYS A 596 -1.78 33.74 -38.79
C LYS A 596 -1.88 34.36 -37.39
N LYS A 597 -1.86 33.56 -36.31
CA LYS A 597 -1.87 34.10 -34.95
C LYS A 597 -0.59 34.85 -34.58
N TYR A 598 0.53 34.53 -35.20
CA TYR A 598 1.82 35.20 -34.98
C TYR A 598 2.09 36.34 -35.96
N SER A 599 1.37 36.44 -37.09
CA SER A 599 1.51 37.50 -38.07
C SER A 599 0.53 38.70 -37.84
N ILE A 600 -0.33 38.61 -36.84
CA ILE A 600 -1.28 39.69 -36.45
C ILE A 600 -0.69 40.54 -35.30
N LEU A 601 0.53 40.28 -34.85
CA LEU A 601 1.34 41.08 -33.96
C LEU A 601 2.47 41.76 -34.74
#